data_297da5c5de9095dc9d828e3bc0e98868
#
_entry.id   297da5c5de9095dc9d828e3bc0e98868
#
_cell.length_a   1.000
_cell.length_b   1.000
_cell.length_c   1.000
_cell.angle_alpha   90.00
_cell.angle_beta   90.00
_cell.angle_gamma   90.00
#
_symmetry.space_group_name_H-M   'P 1'
#
loop_
_entity.id
_entity.type
_entity.pdbx_description
1 polymer ?
#
loop_
_entity_poly.entity_id
_entity_poly.type
_entity_poly.pdbx_seq_one_letter_code
_entity_poly.pdbx_strand_id
1 'polypeptide(L)'
;MTKKITIPYFPQGIKYVTPLILGGAFYLASINYYSWSVILVLLIGIILTTKYVTEINLNDKKYVDYLSLLWIPLNVETKTFNRVDRIVITKGNHAQMINTRAQSRQMDWSDYTGTLITDNSKLDLLTRNSKRELIIGIKEFAEFLNVGIEDRTSSQYYWVDLTRI
;
A
#
# COMPACT_ATOMS: atom_id res chain seq x y z
N MET A 1 -0.73 -10.26 20.35
CA MET A 1 -0.82 -8.85 19.88
C MET A 1 -0.76 -8.84 18.36
N THR A 2 -1.69 -8.13 17.70
CA THR A 2 -1.75 -8.04 16.24
C THR A 2 -1.72 -6.57 15.84
N LYS A 3 -0.87 -6.21 14.88
CA LYS A 3 -0.82 -4.89 14.25
C LYS A 3 -1.23 -5.04 12.78
N LYS A 4 -2.05 -4.09 12.30
CA LYS A 4 -2.63 -4.11 10.96
C LYS A 4 -2.32 -2.81 10.23
N ILE A 5 -1.81 -2.90 8.99
CA ILE A 5 -1.73 -1.81 8.03
C ILE A 5 -2.84 -1.97 7.00
N THR A 6 -3.46 -0.87 6.65
CA THR A 6 -4.45 -0.84 5.58
C THR A 6 -4.11 0.27 4.60
N ILE A 7 -3.90 -0.09 3.34
CA ILE A 7 -3.54 0.85 2.27
C ILE A 7 -4.67 0.82 1.23
N PRO A 8 -5.25 1.96 0.85
CA PRO A 8 -6.20 2.01 -0.25
C PRO A 8 -5.58 1.43 -1.52
N TYR A 9 -6.28 0.53 -2.20
CA TYR A 9 -5.84 -0.04 -3.47
C TYR A 9 -5.78 1.01 -4.57
N PHE A 10 -6.82 1.84 -4.64
CA PHE A 10 -6.92 2.88 -5.64
C PHE A 10 -6.27 4.19 -5.17
N PRO A 11 -5.58 4.93 -6.08
CA PRO A 11 -5.05 6.25 -5.78
C PRO A 11 -6.11 7.19 -5.21
N GLN A 12 -5.69 8.10 -4.33
CA GLN A 12 -6.63 9.04 -3.69
C GLN A 12 -7.41 9.90 -4.72
N GLY A 13 -6.79 10.20 -5.87
CA GLY A 13 -7.43 10.96 -6.95
C GLY A 13 -8.72 10.32 -7.49
N ILE A 14 -8.81 8.99 -7.48
CA ILE A 14 -10.01 8.27 -7.95
C ILE A 14 -11.24 8.55 -7.08
N LYS A 15 -11.04 8.88 -5.80
CA LYS A 15 -12.14 9.25 -4.89
C LYS A 15 -12.88 10.51 -5.35
N TYR A 16 -12.20 11.41 -6.06
CA TYR A 16 -12.84 12.62 -6.62
C TYR A 16 -13.72 12.33 -7.83
N VAL A 17 -13.53 11.19 -8.49
CA VAL A 17 -14.38 10.75 -9.61
C VAL A 17 -15.67 10.08 -9.10
N THR A 18 -15.67 9.59 -7.86
CA THR A 18 -16.81 8.88 -7.26
C THR A 18 -18.11 9.70 -7.27
N PRO A 19 -18.14 11.01 -6.93
CA PRO A 19 -19.34 11.82 -7.01
C PRO A 19 -19.91 11.94 -8.44
N LEU A 20 -19.03 11.97 -9.46
CA LEU A 20 -19.47 12.02 -10.87
C LEU A 20 -20.14 10.70 -11.27
N ILE A 21 -19.58 9.56 -10.88
CA ILE A 21 -20.15 8.23 -11.13
C ILE A 21 -21.51 8.12 -10.42
N LEU A 22 -21.60 8.63 -9.17
CA LEU A 22 -22.85 8.65 -8.43
C LEU A 22 -23.93 9.50 -9.13
N GLY A 23 -23.57 10.69 -9.61
CA GLY A 23 -24.47 11.54 -10.41
C GLY A 23 -24.95 10.83 -11.68
N GLY A 24 -24.06 10.14 -12.38
CA GLY A 24 -24.42 9.30 -13.53
C GLY A 24 -25.39 8.18 -13.17
N ALA A 25 -25.20 7.52 -12.02
CA ALA A 25 -26.11 6.48 -11.54
C ALA A 25 -27.52 7.03 -11.26
N PHE A 26 -27.61 8.20 -10.61
CA PHE A 26 -28.90 8.88 -10.39
C PHE A 26 -29.58 9.27 -11.71
N TYR A 27 -28.84 9.83 -12.66
CA TYR A 27 -29.36 10.18 -13.96
C TYR A 27 -29.92 8.95 -14.68
N LEU A 28 -29.19 7.83 -14.73
CA LEU A 28 -29.65 6.59 -15.35
C LEU A 28 -30.90 6.04 -14.67
N ALA A 29 -31.00 6.13 -13.35
CA ALA A 29 -32.20 5.74 -12.63
C ALA A 29 -33.42 6.61 -13.00
N SER A 30 -33.23 7.92 -13.21
CA SER A 30 -34.28 8.85 -13.56
C SER A 30 -34.89 8.59 -14.95
N ILE A 31 -34.12 7.99 -15.86
CA ILE A 31 -34.54 7.60 -17.21
C ILE A 31 -34.86 6.10 -17.34
N ASN A 32 -35.14 5.44 -16.19
CA ASN A 32 -35.54 4.03 -16.05
C ASN A 32 -34.47 2.99 -16.45
N TYR A 33 -33.20 3.38 -16.58
CA TYR A 33 -32.07 2.44 -16.80
C TYR A 33 -31.53 1.88 -15.47
N TYR A 34 -32.40 1.25 -14.67
CA TYR A 34 -32.08 0.79 -13.32
C TYR A 34 -30.90 -0.20 -13.27
N SER A 35 -30.80 -1.12 -14.22
CA SER A 35 -29.71 -2.12 -14.24
C SER A 35 -28.34 -1.46 -14.34
N TRP A 36 -28.18 -0.46 -15.19
CA TRP A 36 -26.94 0.30 -15.33
C TRP A 36 -26.65 1.18 -14.12
N SER A 37 -27.68 1.76 -13.52
CA SER A 37 -27.53 2.52 -12.28
C SER A 37 -26.97 1.64 -11.15
N VAL A 38 -27.50 0.42 -10.97
CA VAL A 38 -27.00 -0.53 -9.97
C VAL A 38 -25.55 -0.92 -10.23
N ILE A 39 -25.16 -1.15 -11.49
CA ILE A 39 -23.77 -1.47 -11.86
C ILE A 39 -22.82 -0.34 -11.44
N LEU A 40 -23.19 0.92 -11.69
CA LEU A 40 -22.37 2.07 -11.30
C LEU A 40 -22.23 2.19 -9.78
N VAL A 41 -23.30 1.95 -9.02
CA VAL A 41 -23.25 1.96 -7.55
C VAL A 41 -22.35 0.85 -7.02
N LEU A 42 -22.43 -0.36 -7.59
CA LEU A 42 -21.53 -1.46 -7.25
C LEU A 42 -20.05 -1.12 -7.55
N LEU A 43 -19.79 -0.48 -8.70
CA LEU A 43 -18.45 -0.04 -9.06
C LEU A 43 -17.88 0.95 -8.03
N ILE A 44 -18.69 1.90 -7.57
CA ILE A 44 -18.31 2.82 -6.48
C ILE A 44 -17.97 2.02 -5.21
N GLY A 45 -18.82 1.06 -4.84
CA GLY A 45 -18.58 0.19 -3.69
C GLY A 45 -17.22 -0.52 -3.77
N ILE A 46 -16.90 -1.08 -4.94
CA ILE A 46 -15.60 -1.72 -5.20
C ILE A 46 -14.46 -0.72 -5.04
N ILE A 47 -14.53 0.45 -5.67
CA ILE A 47 -13.47 1.46 -5.61
C ILE A 47 -13.19 1.92 -4.17
N LEU A 48 -14.24 2.14 -3.38
CA LEU A 48 -14.08 2.68 -2.02
C LEU A 48 -13.66 1.62 -0.99
N THR A 49 -14.02 0.35 -1.20
CA THR A 49 -13.79 -0.70 -0.21
C THR A 49 -12.56 -1.54 -0.47
N THR A 50 -12.01 -1.49 -1.70
CA THR A 50 -10.81 -2.28 -2.03
C THR A 50 -9.56 -1.72 -1.34
N LYS A 51 -8.87 -2.55 -0.57
CA LYS A 51 -7.71 -2.18 0.23
C LYS A 51 -6.70 -3.32 0.28
N TYR A 52 -5.43 -2.98 0.27
CA TYR A 52 -4.39 -3.90 0.70
C TYR A 52 -4.31 -3.90 2.22
N VAL A 53 -4.20 -5.08 2.78
CA VAL A 53 -4.16 -5.29 4.22
C VAL A 53 -2.99 -6.19 4.57
N THR A 54 -2.10 -5.66 5.40
CA THR A 54 -0.97 -6.39 5.96
C THR A 54 -1.16 -6.50 7.46
N GLU A 55 -1.17 -7.73 7.98
CA GLU A 55 -1.34 -8.03 9.41
C GLU A 55 -0.12 -8.77 9.94
N ILE A 56 0.41 -8.31 11.08
CA ILE A 56 1.51 -8.98 11.79
C ILE A 56 0.99 -9.39 13.16
N ASN A 57 1.03 -10.69 13.43
CA ASN A 57 0.67 -11.27 14.71
C ASN A 57 1.92 -11.81 15.40
N LEU A 58 2.33 -11.16 16.50
CA LEU A 58 3.51 -11.54 17.27
C LEU A 58 3.30 -12.81 18.07
N ASN A 59 2.06 -13.07 18.55
CA ASN A 59 1.80 -14.27 19.35
C ASN A 59 1.91 -15.54 18.50
N ASP A 60 1.33 -15.50 17.30
CA ASP A 60 1.32 -16.62 16.37
C ASP A 60 2.54 -16.61 15.45
N LYS A 61 3.38 -15.54 15.53
CA LYS A 61 4.54 -15.32 14.66
C LYS A 61 4.18 -15.44 13.17
N LYS A 62 3.06 -14.80 12.81
CA LYS A 62 2.49 -14.84 11.46
C LYS A 62 2.43 -13.43 10.86
N TYR A 63 2.78 -13.39 9.59
CA TYR A 63 2.54 -12.28 8.69
C TYR A 63 1.48 -12.72 7.68
N VAL A 64 0.43 -11.92 7.54
CA VAL A 64 -0.67 -12.18 6.60
C VAL A 64 -0.85 -10.97 5.72
N ASP A 65 -0.82 -11.18 4.42
CA ASP A 65 -1.04 -10.15 3.41
C ASP A 65 -2.20 -10.56 2.50
N TYR A 66 -3.14 -9.64 2.28
CA TYR A 66 -4.30 -9.91 1.46
C TYR A 66 -4.92 -8.65 0.85
N LEU A 67 -5.61 -8.83 -0.28
CA LEU A 67 -6.48 -7.83 -0.86
C LEU A 67 -7.88 -7.96 -0.24
N SER A 68 -8.38 -6.91 0.38
CA SER A 68 -9.77 -6.86 0.87
C SER A 68 -10.64 -6.20 -0.19
N LEU A 69 -11.61 -6.94 -0.73
CA LEU A 69 -12.62 -6.46 -1.67
C LEU A 69 -13.99 -6.64 -1.03
N LEU A 70 -14.75 -5.55 -0.84
CA LEU A 70 -16.06 -5.58 -0.16
C LEU A 70 -15.99 -6.34 1.18
N TRP A 71 -14.89 -6.11 1.95
CA TRP A 71 -14.55 -6.79 3.22
C TRP A 71 -14.23 -8.29 3.10
N ILE A 72 -14.27 -8.87 1.90
CA ILE A 72 -13.88 -10.26 1.66
C ILE A 72 -12.35 -10.30 1.40
N PRO A 73 -11.59 -11.10 2.15
CA PRO A 73 -10.16 -11.26 1.90
C PRO A 73 -9.94 -12.11 0.65
N LEU A 74 -9.13 -11.61 -0.28
CA LEU A 74 -8.72 -12.29 -1.50
C LEU A 74 -7.20 -12.42 -1.52
N ASN A 75 -6.69 -13.47 -2.16
CA ASN A 75 -5.25 -13.72 -2.32
C ASN A 75 -4.50 -13.67 -0.99
N VAL A 76 -4.98 -14.42 -0.01
CA VAL A 76 -4.38 -14.44 1.33
C VAL A 76 -3.04 -15.16 1.29
N GLU A 77 -1.96 -14.41 1.48
CA GLU A 77 -0.63 -14.96 1.68
C GLU A 77 -0.29 -14.96 3.17
N THR A 78 0.08 -16.13 3.69
CA THR A 78 0.51 -16.28 5.08
C THR A 78 1.95 -16.75 5.12
N LYS A 79 2.79 -16.02 5.84
CA LYS A 79 4.18 -16.37 6.10
C LYS A 79 4.42 -16.44 7.61
N THR A 80 5.21 -17.40 8.04
CA THR A 80 5.61 -17.55 9.44
C THR A 80 7.05 -17.10 9.63
N PHE A 81 7.35 -16.53 10.78
CA PHE A 81 8.71 -16.15 11.17
C PHE A 81 8.95 -16.53 12.62
N ASN A 82 10.18 -16.81 13.00
CA ASN A 82 10.52 -17.07 14.39
C ASN A 82 11.03 -15.81 15.08
N ARG A 83 11.81 -15.00 14.34
CA ARG A 83 12.42 -13.80 14.83
C ARG A 83 12.34 -12.67 13.80
N VAL A 84 12.13 -11.47 14.29
CA VAL A 84 12.22 -10.24 13.52
C VAL A 84 13.55 -9.58 13.85
N ASP A 85 14.34 -9.25 12.84
CA ASP A 85 15.67 -8.65 13.04
C ASP A 85 15.62 -7.12 12.97
N ARG A 86 15.11 -6.58 11.87
CA ARG A 86 15.08 -5.12 11.61
C ARG A 86 14.15 -4.78 10.47
N ILE A 87 13.86 -3.49 10.31
CA ILE A 87 13.22 -2.95 9.11
C ILE A 87 14.29 -2.26 8.27
N VAL A 88 14.31 -2.51 6.97
CA VAL A 88 15.27 -1.92 6.02
C VAL A 88 14.51 -1.03 5.05
N ILE A 89 14.97 0.20 4.87
CA ILE A 89 14.47 1.11 3.84
C ILE A 89 15.37 1.02 2.62
N THR A 90 14.78 0.73 1.47
CA THR A 90 15.44 0.73 0.17
C THR A 90 14.82 1.75 -0.76
N LYS A 91 15.58 2.20 -1.76
CA LYS A 91 15.11 3.10 -2.82
C LYS A 91 15.06 2.33 -4.14
N GLY A 92 13.88 2.27 -4.75
CA GLY A 92 13.68 1.83 -6.12
C GLY A 92 13.76 3.03 -7.07
N ASN A 93 14.48 2.87 -8.18
CA ASN A 93 14.49 3.84 -9.25
C ASN A 93 13.81 3.22 -10.48
N HIS A 94 12.84 3.90 -11.02
CA HIS A 94 12.06 3.45 -12.17
C HIS A 94 12.20 4.44 -13.31
N ALA A 95 12.33 3.93 -14.53
CA ALA A 95 12.36 4.73 -15.73
C ALA A 95 11.37 4.13 -16.74
N GLN A 96 10.52 4.96 -17.31
CA GLN A 96 9.59 4.56 -18.37
C GLN A 96 9.75 5.47 -19.56
N MET A 97 9.95 4.90 -20.75
CA MET A 97 9.98 5.65 -21.99
C MET A 97 8.57 5.67 -22.60
N ILE A 98 7.99 6.85 -22.72
CA ILE A 98 6.70 7.05 -23.36
C ILE A 98 6.97 7.55 -24.80
N ASN A 99 6.70 6.66 -25.76
CA ASN A 99 6.82 6.98 -27.17
C ASN A 99 5.45 7.36 -27.73
N THR A 100 5.27 8.61 -28.10
CA THR A 100 4.13 9.07 -28.89
C THR A 100 4.57 9.31 -30.33
N ARG A 101 3.62 9.39 -31.28
CA ARG A 101 3.97 9.63 -32.70
C ARG A 101 4.78 10.91 -32.93
N ALA A 102 4.75 11.85 -32.01
CA ALA A 102 5.38 13.18 -32.14
C ALA A 102 6.59 13.38 -31.22
N GLN A 103 6.68 12.68 -30.09
CA GLN A 103 7.73 12.89 -29.09
C GLN A 103 7.98 11.61 -28.26
N SER A 104 9.26 11.36 -27.95
CA SER A 104 9.67 10.41 -26.96
C SER A 104 10.02 11.15 -25.67
N ARG A 105 9.41 10.78 -24.53
CA ARG A 105 9.70 11.35 -23.22
C ARG A 105 10.04 10.24 -22.25
N GLN A 106 11.17 10.39 -21.55
CA GLN A 106 11.52 9.55 -20.43
C GLN A 106 10.87 10.14 -19.16
N MET A 107 10.15 9.29 -18.42
CA MET A 107 9.67 9.62 -17.09
C MET A 107 10.45 8.78 -16.09
N ASP A 108 11.16 9.48 -15.20
CA ASP A 108 11.91 8.86 -14.12
C ASP A 108 11.17 9.13 -12.80
N TRP A 109 10.99 8.11 -12.00
CA TRP A 109 10.47 8.27 -10.64
C TRP A 109 11.18 7.30 -9.69
N SER A 110 11.16 7.62 -8.42
CA SER A 110 11.69 6.75 -7.39
C SER A 110 10.66 6.52 -6.32
N ASP A 111 10.67 5.33 -5.77
CA ASP A 111 9.91 4.95 -4.60
C ASP A 111 10.83 4.49 -3.46
N TYR A 112 10.27 4.41 -2.29
CA TYR A 112 10.93 3.94 -1.09
C TYR A 112 10.11 2.82 -0.51
N THR A 113 10.76 1.66 -0.26
CA THR A 113 10.12 0.48 0.30
C THR A 113 10.71 0.17 1.67
N GLY A 114 9.84 -0.02 2.65
CA GLY A 114 10.19 -0.53 3.97
C GLY A 114 9.96 -2.03 4.02
N THR A 115 11.04 -2.79 4.16
CA THR A 115 11.03 -4.25 4.17
C THR A 115 11.39 -4.76 5.56
N LEU A 116 10.55 -5.61 6.13
CA LEU A 116 10.81 -6.33 7.37
C LEU A 116 11.73 -7.51 7.08
N ILE A 117 12.86 -7.55 7.76
CA ILE A 117 13.80 -8.66 7.68
C ILE A 117 13.53 -9.61 8.84
N THR A 118 13.24 -10.85 8.51
CA THR A 118 13.05 -11.94 9.46
C THR A 118 14.09 -13.03 9.22
N ASP A 119 14.17 -14.00 10.10
CA ASP A 119 15.06 -15.17 9.98
C ASP A 119 14.85 -15.94 8.67
N ASN A 120 13.62 -16.04 8.18
CA ASN A 120 13.27 -16.89 7.05
C ASN A 120 12.90 -16.12 5.77
N SER A 121 12.62 -14.82 5.86
CA SER A 121 12.05 -14.09 4.72
C SER A 121 12.25 -12.57 4.79
N LYS A 122 12.05 -11.94 3.65
CA LYS A 122 11.91 -10.50 3.51
C LYS A 122 10.44 -10.20 3.21
N LEU A 123 9.84 -9.30 3.97
CA LEU A 123 8.42 -8.99 3.89
C LEU A 123 8.26 -7.49 3.67
N ASP A 124 7.72 -7.09 2.53
CA ASP A 124 7.50 -5.68 2.23
C ASP A 124 6.30 -5.17 3.03
N LEU A 125 6.53 -4.14 3.86
CA LEU A 125 5.51 -3.57 4.72
C LEU A 125 4.75 -2.44 4.02
N LEU A 126 5.50 -1.55 3.38
CA LEU A 126 4.96 -0.31 2.85
C LEU A 126 5.88 0.27 1.78
N THR A 127 5.28 0.77 0.68
CA THR A 127 5.98 1.54 -0.35
C THR A 127 5.38 2.95 -0.45
N ARG A 128 6.23 3.98 -0.57
CA ARG A 128 5.85 5.39 -0.71
C ARG A 128 6.78 6.11 -1.68
N ASN A 129 6.26 7.17 -2.29
CA ASN A 129 7.08 8.06 -3.16
C ASN A 129 7.96 9.01 -2.35
N SER A 130 7.68 9.18 -1.07
CA SER A 130 8.44 10.01 -0.15
C SER A 130 9.04 9.18 0.98
N LYS A 131 10.35 9.31 1.18
CA LYS A 131 11.06 8.67 2.27
C LYS A 131 10.51 9.05 3.64
N ARG A 132 10.15 10.33 3.82
CA ARG A 132 9.58 10.83 5.08
C ARG A 132 8.24 10.18 5.39
N GLU A 133 7.35 10.09 4.40
CA GLU A 133 6.04 9.44 4.55
C GLU A 133 6.19 7.94 4.85
N LEU A 134 7.18 7.28 4.21
CA LEU A 134 7.49 5.90 4.51
C LEU A 134 7.92 5.74 5.97
N ILE A 135 8.87 6.55 6.43
CA ILE A 135 9.40 6.45 7.81
C ILE A 135 8.26 6.66 8.83
N ILE A 136 7.40 7.67 8.62
CA ILE A 136 6.24 7.90 9.49
C ILE A 136 5.31 6.67 9.49
N GLY A 137 5.06 6.08 8.33
CA GLY A 137 4.17 4.92 8.21
C GLY A 137 4.72 3.64 8.85
N ILE A 138 6.03 3.42 8.82
CA ILE A 138 6.67 2.22 9.40
C ILE A 138 7.09 2.40 10.86
N LYS A 139 7.17 3.64 11.37
CA LYS A 139 7.56 3.95 12.75
C LYS A 139 6.73 3.15 13.77
N GLU A 140 5.41 3.17 13.62
CA GLU A 140 4.51 2.42 14.50
C GLU A 140 4.77 0.90 14.50
N PHE A 141 5.28 0.35 13.38
CA PHE A 141 5.66 -1.06 13.28
C PHE A 141 6.99 -1.34 13.95
N ALA A 142 7.96 -0.45 13.75
CA ALA A 142 9.26 -0.56 14.40
C ALA A 142 9.10 -0.54 15.94
N GLU A 143 8.28 0.36 16.45
CA GLU A 143 7.96 0.45 17.88
C GLU A 143 7.20 -0.80 18.36
N PHE A 144 6.18 -1.24 17.62
CA PHE A 144 5.39 -2.42 17.97
C PHE A 144 6.22 -3.71 17.99
N LEU A 145 7.16 -3.86 17.03
CA LEU A 145 8.05 -5.02 16.90
C LEU A 145 9.30 -4.89 17.77
N ASN A 146 9.55 -3.72 18.36
CA ASN A 146 10.76 -3.36 19.10
C ASN A 146 12.04 -3.60 18.29
N VAL A 147 12.04 -3.13 17.04
CA VAL A 147 13.18 -3.27 16.10
C VAL A 147 13.63 -1.93 15.56
N GLY A 148 14.90 -1.82 15.19
CA GLY A 148 15.46 -0.64 14.55
C GLY A 148 15.08 -0.55 13.07
N ILE A 149 15.13 0.68 12.54
CA ILE A 149 15.00 0.96 11.10
C ILE A 149 16.37 1.27 10.54
N GLU A 150 16.84 0.49 9.59
CA GLU A 150 18.09 0.68 8.86
C GLU A 150 17.80 1.34 7.51
N ASP A 151 18.40 2.48 7.26
CA ASP A 151 18.27 3.20 6.00
C ASP A 151 19.41 2.82 5.04
N ARG A 152 19.04 2.24 3.90
CA ARG A 152 19.93 1.85 2.79
C ARG A 152 19.66 2.63 1.52
N THR A 153 19.07 3.80 1.61
CA THR A 153 18.75 4.62 0.41
C THR A 153 19.98 5.35 -0.15
N SER A 154 21.07 5.39 0.61
CA SER A 154 22.37 5.98 0.23
C SER A 154 23.49 4.96 0.27
N SER A 155 24.67 5.34 -0.19
CA SER A 155 25.87 4.50 -0.15
C SER A 155 26.37 4.19 1.27
N GLN A 156 26.02 5.03 2.23
CA GLN A 156 26.31 4.81 3.65
C GLN A 156 25.01 4.41 4.35
N TYR A 157 25.05 3.29 5.07
CA TYR A 157 23.91 2.78 5.84
C TYR A 157 23.90 3.42 7.23
N TYR A 158 22.75 3.83 7.70
CA TYR A 158 22.60 4.38 9.04
C TYR A 158 21.28 3.97 9.69
N TRP A 159 21.27 3.97 11.00
CA TRP A 159 20.08 3.70 11.78
C TRP A 159 19.26 4.98 11.93
N VAL A 160 17.96 4.86 11.69
CA VAL A 160 17.03 5.98 11.83
C VAL A 160 16.74 6.19 13.31
N ASP A 161 16.98 7.40 13.80
CA ASP A 161 16.64 7.77 15.17
C ASP A 161 15.12 8.07 15.26
N LEU A 162 14.39 7.12 15.81
CA LEU A 162 12.93 7.20 15.96
C LEU A 162 12.45 8.27 16.94
N THR A 163 13.34 8.78 17.79
CA THR A 163 13.00 9.82 18.78
C THR A 163 12.93 11.22 18.16
N ARG A 164 13.52 11.40 16.98
CA ARG A 164 13.61 12.70 16.27
C ARG A 164 12.61 12.86 15.12
N ILE A 165 11.67 11.94 14.99
CA ILE A 165 10.71 11.90 13.88
C ILE A 165 9.30 12.27 14.35
#